data_c688f107619a0e9f4f8d46b266757f2f
#
_entry.id   c688f107619a0e9f4f8d46b266757f2f
#
_cell.length_a   1.000
_cell.length_b   1.000
_cell.length_c   1.000
_cell.angle_alpha   90.00
_cell.angle_beta   90.00
_cell.angle_gamma   90.00
#
_symmetry.space_group_name_H-M   'P 1'
#
loop_
_entity.id
_entity.type
_entity.pdbx_description
1 polymer ?
#
loop_
_entity_poly.entity_id
_entity_poly.type
_entity_poly.pdbx_seq_one_letter_code
_entity_poly.pdbx_strand_id
1 'polypeptide(L)'
;GIAVLTGGRNRIAKAVELLNGGYGERLLISGVQPGIGLQVITSREDIRLESSQPIDLGYRATDTVGNAREVREWAGKYGMKEFYVVTSFYHIPRSRLELEHEMPEAVMHFVAADTPNVSPEWWKNWRSFRFMAAEYTKFLLVYAQYNLLGL
;
A
#
# COMPACT_ATOMS: atom_id res chain seq x y z
N GLY A 1 11.98 -6.78 -0.10
CA GLY A 1 11.25 -6.04 0.94
C GLY A 1 9.74 -6.12 0.81
N ILE A 2 9.02 -5.56 1.78
CA ILE A 2 7.55 -5.46 1.76
C ILE A 2 7.18 -4.02 2.11
N ALA A 3 6.30 -3.39 1.35
CA ALA A 3 5.73 -2.08 1.66
C ALA A 3 4.19 -2.20 1.72
N VAL A 4 3.58 -1.76 2.81
CA VAL A 4 2.13 -1.69 2.92
C VAL A 4 1.65 -0.25 2.93
N LEU A 5 0.67 0.05 2.07
CA LEU A 5 0.05 1.36 1.97
C LEU A 5 -1.18 1.39 2.89
N THR A 6 -1.13 2.20 3.95
CA THR A 6 -2.22 2.29 4.94
C THR A 6 -3.52 2.89 4.36
N GLY A 7 -4.57 2.98 5.18
CA GLY A 7 -5.86 3.55 4.80
C GLY A 7 -6.94 2.54 4.43
N GLY A 8 -6.70 1.23 4.58
CA GLY A 8 -7.69 0.18 4.41
C GLY A 8 -7.52 -0.92 5.45
N ARG A 9 -8.61 -1.64 5.74
CA ARG A 9 -8.59 -2.78 6.67
C ARG A 9 -7.77 -3.94 6.10
N ASN A 10 -7.22 -4.76 6.98
CA ASN A 10 -6.50 -6.01 6.70
C ASN A 10 -5.22 -5.85 5.85
N ARG A 11 -4.84 -4.65 5.44
CA ARG A 11 -3.62 -4.47 4.64
C ARG A 11 -2.37 -4.76 5.47
N ILE A 12 -2.33 -4.25 6.70
CA ILE A 12 -1.18 -4.46 7.59
C ILE A 12 -1.10 -5.92 8.01
N ALA A 13 -2.23 -6.55 8.34
CA ALA A 13 -2.28 -7.98 8.64
C ALA A 13 -1.74 -8.82 7.49
N LYS A 14 -2.11 -8.51 6.23
CA LYS A 14 -1.60 -9.20 5.04
C LYS A 14 -0.10 -8.98 4.83
N ALA A 15 0.40 -7.78 5.08
CA ALA A 15 1.83 -7.48 4.98
C ALA A 15 2.65 -8.23 6.05
N VAL A 16 2.12 -8.31 7.28
CA VAL A 16 2.76 -9.09 8.35
C VAL A 16 2.71 -10.59 8.08
N GLU A 17 1.62 -11.10 7.49
CA GLU A 17 1.55 -12.49 7.02
C GLU A 17 2.69 -12.80 6.03
N LEU A 18 2.93 -11.92 5.06
CA LEU A 18 4.05 -12.07 4.13
C LEU A 18 5.41 -12.02 4.84
N LEU A 19 5.56 -11.09 5.79
CA LEU A 19 6.79 -10.96 6.56
C LEU A 19 7.06 -12.22 7.41
N ASN A 20 6.06 -12.72 8.12
CA ASN A 20 6.15 -13.95 8.91
C ASN A 20 6.43 -15.18 8.02
N GLY A 21 5.90 -15.17 6.78
CA GLY A 21 6.16 -16.20 5.77
C GLY A 21 7.54 -16.13 5.11
N GLY A 22 8.37 -15.14 5.48
CA GLY A 22 9.73 -14.99 4.94
C GLY A 22 9.80 -14.43 3.51
N TYR A 23 8.74 -13.82 3.00
CA TYR A 23 8.70 -13.21 1.65
C TYR A 23 9.49 -11.88 1.57
N GLY A 24 9.96 -11.35 2.67
CA GLY A 24 10.78 -10.14 2.71
C GLY A 24 11.59 -10.04 3.99
N GLU A 25 12.70 -9.33 3.90
CA GLU A 25 13.64 -9.13 5.00
C GLU A 25 13.32 -7.89 5.84
N ARG A 26 12.37 -7.07 5.41
CA ARG A 26 11.97 -5.82 6.06
C ARG A 26 10.58 -5.39 5.60
N LEU A 27 9.81 -4.78 6.50
CA LEU A 27 8.49 -4.23 6.21
C LEU A 27 8.47 -2.72 6.46
N LEU A 28 7.94 -1.95 5.49
CA LEU A 28 7.50 -0.58 5.69
C LEU A 28 5.99 -0.52 5.85
N ILE A 29 5.50 0.12 6.90
CA ILE A 29 4.10 0.54 7.03
C ILE A 29 4.04 2.03 6.69
N SER A 30 3.62 2.37 5.46
CA SER A 30 3.59 3.74 4.95
C SER A 30 2.27 4.44 5.26
N GLY A 31 2.33 5.74 5.60
CA GLY A 31 1.16 6.55 5.90
C GLY A 31 0.57 6.31 7.29
N VAL A 32 1.38 5.99 8.26
CA VAL A 32 0.97 5.88 9.67
C VAL A 32 0.66 7.27 10.23
N GLN A 33 -0.41 7.39 11.00
CA GLN A 33 -0.71 8.65 11.67
C GLN A 33 0.38 9.00 12.70
N PRO A 34 0.82 10.27 12.77
CA PRO A 34 1.80 10.69 13.75
C PRO A 34 1.40 10.31 15.19
N GLY A 35 2.34 9.79 15.95
CA GLY A 35 2.12 9.36 17.32
C GLY A 35 1.58 7.92 17.48
N ILE A 36 1.26 7.22 16.40
CA ILE A 36 0.86 5.81 16.45
C ILE A 36 2.09 4.93 16.30
N GLY A 37 2.41 4.16 17.31
CA GLY A 37 3.50 3.19 17.30
C GLY A 37 3.07 1.79 16.85
N LEU A 38 4.05 0.94 16.54
CA LEU A 38 3.81 -0.43 16.08
C LEU A 38 2.94 -1.24 17.04
N GLN A 39 3.16 -1.13 18.34
CA GLN A 39 2.36 -1.83 19.35
C GLN A 39 0.86 -1.49 19.28
N VAL A 40 0.54 -0.22 19.03
CA VAL A 40 -0.85 0.22 18.87
C VAL A 40 -1.48 -0.36 17.61
N ILE A 41 -0.71 -0.41 16.50
CA ILE A 41 -1.15 -0.97 15.23
C ILE A 41 -1.44 -2.45 15.39
N THR A 42 -0.51 -3.22 15.92
CA THR A 42 -0.63 -4.67 16.09
C THR A 42 -1.77 -5.04 17.03
N SER A 43 -1.95 -4.29 18.14
CA SER A 43 -3.04 -4.52 19.08
C SER A 43 -4.42 -4.24 18.49
N ARG A 44 -4.55 -3.21 17.64
CA ARG A 44 -5.83 -2.84 17.01
C ARG A 44 -6.31 -3.84 15.97
N GLU A 45 -5.38 -4.50 15.27
CA GLU A 45 -5.68 -5.46 14.21
C GLU A 45 -5.49 -6.91 14.65
N ASP A 46 -5.22 -7.16 15.95
CA ASP A 46 -4.91 -8.49 16.53
C ASP A 46 -3.82 -9.23 15.74
N ILE A 47 -2.76 -8.49 15.38
CA ILE A 47 -1.65 -9.00 14.57
C ILE A 47 -0.57 -9.59 15.46
N ARG A 48 -0.15 -10.82 15.16
CA ARG A 48 0.99 -11.48 15.80
C ARG A 48 2.25 -11.31 14.94
N LEU A 49 3.28 -10.73 15.54
CA LEU A 49 4.61 -10.64 14.95
C LEU A 49 5.40 -11.88 15.36
N GLU A 50 5.61 -12.78 14.41
CA GLU A 50 6.41 -14.00 14.59
C GLU A 50 7.81 -13.83 14.02
N SER A 51 7.94 -12.96 13.03
CA SER A 51 9.23 -12.63 12.42
C SER A 51 10.03 -11.66 13.29
N SER A 52 11.33 -11.87 13.36
CA SER A 52 12.30 -10.93 13.94
C SER A 52 12.74 -9.84 12.96
N GLN A 53 12.21 -9.84 11.74
CA GLN A 53 12.57 -8.88 10.72
C GLN A 53 12.12 -7.46 11.09
N PRO A 54 12.92 -6.44 10.74
CA PRO A 54 12.62 -5.07 11.11
C PRO A 54 11.37 -4.53 10.40
N ILE A 55 10.59 -3.75 11.17
CA ILE A 55 9.40 -3.04 10.70
C ILE A 55 9.65 -1.54 10.87
N ASP A 56 9.61 -0.81 9.77
CA ASP A 56 9.73 0.64 9.73
C ASP A 56 8.33 1.28 9.63
N LEU A 57 8.15 2.42 10.28
CA LEU A 57 6.91 3.19 10.24
C LEU A 57 7.14 4.50 9.48
N GLY A 58 6.37 4.72 8.43
CA GLY A 58 6.35 5.94 7.64
C GLY A 58 5.22 6.87 8.10
N TYR A 59 5.53 8.12 8.44
CA TYR A 59 4.60 9.07 9.02
C TYR A 59 4.30 10.29 8.15
N ARG A 60 4.92 10.39 6.97
CA ARG A 60 4.84 11.58 6.13
C ARG A 60 3.77 11.50 5.06
N ALA A 61 3.42 10.30 4.65
CA ALA A 61 2.43 10.10 3.61
C ALA A 61 1.02 10.38 4.11
N THR A 62 0.31 11.28 3.42
CA THR A 62 -1.10 11.61 3.67
C THR A 62 -2.00 11.22 2.51
N ASP A 63 -1.40 10.85 1.38
CA ASP A 63 -2.07 10.45 0.14
C ASP A 63 -1.24 9.42 -0.63
N THR A 64 -1.68 9.03 -1.84
CA THR A 64 -1.00 7.99 -2.63
C THR A 64 0.34 8.45 -3.18
N VAL A 65 0.47 9.73 -3.55
CA VAL A 65 1.74 10.32 -4.00
C VAL A 65 2.74 10.30 -2.84
N GLY A 66 2.28 10.73 -1.66
CA GLY A 66 3.10 10.67 -0.43
C GLY A 66 3.56 9.27 -0.10
N ASN A 67 2.67 8.26 -0.23
CA ASN A 67 3.05 6.86 -0.06
C ASN A 67 4.14 6.43 -1.05
N ALA A 68 4.01 6.79 -2.33
CA ALA A 68 5.01 6.42 -3.35
C ALA A 68 6.39 7.02 -3.04
N ARG A 69 6.42 8.30 -2.63
CA ARG A 69 7.67 8.97 -2.21
C ARG A 69 8.28 8.35 -0.96
N GLU A 70 7.45 8.02 0.03
CA GLU A 70 7.90 7.39 1.27
C GLU A 70 8.49 6.00 1.02
N VAL A 71 7.84 5.20 0.16
CA VAL A 71 8.36 3.89 -0.28
C VAL A 71 9.67 4.05 -1.05
N ARG A 72 9.77 5.03 -1.97
CA ARG A 72 11.01 5.31 -2.70
C ARG A 72 12.17 5.63 -1.76
N GLU A 73 11.96 6.51 -0.80
CA GLU A 73 13.00 6.90 0.15
C GLU A 73 13.42 5.73 1.03
N TRP A 74 12.45 4.93 1.48
CA TRP A 74 12.71 3.72 2.23
C TRP A 74 13.47 2.68 1.43
N ALA A 75 13.04 2.39 0.20
CA ALA A 75 13.70 1.45 -0.70
C ALA A 75 15.14 1.91 -1.01
N GLY A 76 15.34 3.21 -1.28
CA GLY A 76 16.65 3.80 -1.51
C GLY A 76 17.56 3.70 -0.29
N LYS A 77 17.04 3.93 0.91
CA LYS A 77 17.80 3.82 2.18
C LYS A 77 18.40 2.43 2.40
N TYR A 78 17.68 1.39 1.98
CA TYR A 78 18.07 -0.01 2.17
C TYR A 78 18.57 -0.70 0.89
N GLY A 79 18.70 0.04 -0.22
CA GLY A 79 19.17 -0.49 -1.50
C GLY A 79 18.23 -1.53 -2.13
N MET A 80 16.94 -1.46 -1.82
CA MET A 80 15.94 -2.43 -2.31
C MET A 80 15.50 -2.07 -3.71
N LYS A 81 15.62 -3.02 -4.64
CA LYS A 81 15.17 -2.89 -6.04
C LYS A 81 13.96 -3.78 -6.34
N GLU A 82 13.64 -4.71 -5.45
CA GLU A 82 12.52 -5.63 -5.58
C GLU A 82 11.77 -5.76 -4.27
N PHE A 83 10.43 -5.57 -4.31
CA PHE A 83 9.60 -5.66 -3.12
C PHE A 83 8.13 -5.90 -3.44
N TYR A 84 7.43 -6.44 -2.45
CA TYR A 84 5.98 -6.57 -2.46
C TYR A 84 5.32 -5.26 -2.04
N VAL A 85 4.25 -4.89 -2.73
CA VAL A 85 3.38 -3.76 -2.36
C VAL A 85 2.02 -4.29 -1.96
N VAL A 86 1.67 -4.13 -0.69
CA VAL A 86 0.39 -4.60 -0.15
C VAL A 86 -0.60 -3.45 -0.08
N THR A 87 -1.73 -3.60 -0.75
CA THR A 87 -2.84 -2.64 -0.71
C THR A 87 -4.16 -3.33 -1.05
N SER A 88 -5.29 -2.63 -1.07
CA SER A 88 -6.57 -3.19 -1.50
C SER A 88 -6.63 -3.33 -3.02
N PHE A 89 -7.35 -4.34 -3.53
CA PHE A 89 -7.41 -4.63 -4.97
C PHE A 89 -7.83 -3.40 -5.81
N TYR A 90 -8.80 -2.62 -5.34
CA TYR A 90 -9.30 -1.43 -6.03
C TYR A 90 -8.30 -0.25 -6.03
N HIS A 91 -7.32 -0.30 -5.14
CA HIS A 91 -6.29 0.73 -5.01
C HIS A 91 -5.02 0.39 -5.82
N ILE A 92 -4.83 -0.88 -6.20
CA ILE A 92 -3.65 -1.34 -6.95
C ILE A 92 -3.43 -0.52 -8.23
N PRO A 93 -4.42 -0.25 -9.10
CA PRO A 93 -4.16 0.47 -10.35
C PRO A 93 -3.56 1.86 -10.11
N ARG A 94 -4.11 2.62 -9.18
CA ARG A 94 -3.62 3.97 -8.85
C ARG A 94 -2.27 3.93 -8.13
N SER A 95 -2.11 3.06 -7.15
CA SER A 95 -0.83 2.91 -6.44
C SER A 95 0.30 2.47 -7.37
N ARG A 96 0.01 1.62 -8.35
CA ARG A 96 0.97 1.18 -9.36
C ARG A 96 1.50 2.35 -10.17
N LEU A 97 0.61 3.19 -10.72
CA LEU A 97 1.02 4.36 -11.49
C LEU A 97 1.93 5.30 -10.71
N GLU A 98 1.57 5.60 -9.47
CA GLU A 98 2.35 6.48 -8.60
C GLU A 98 3.73 5.89 -8.25
N LEU A 99 3.77 4.59 -7.92
CA LEU A 99 5.01 3.91 -7.56
C LEU A 99 5.93 3.70 -8.76
N GLU A 100 5.40 3.30 -9.93
CA GLU A 100 6.17 3.14 -11.16
C GLU A 100 6.72 4.50 -11.67
N HIS A 101 5.97 5.60 -11.47
CA HIS A 101 6.45 6.94 -11.76
C HIS A 101 7.62 7.34 -10.85
N GLU A 102 7.52 7.09 -9.54
CA GLU A 102 8.58 7.43 -8.58
C GLU A 102 9.79 6.49 -8.65
N MET A 103 9.60 5.24 -9.10
CA MET A 103 10.63 4.19 -9.12
C MET A 103 10.53 3.32 -10.38
N PRO A 104 10.81 3.86 -11.57
CA PRO A 104 10.64 3.13 -12.84
C PRO A 104 11.55 1.89 -12.97
N GLU A 105 12.66 1.85 -12.24
CA GLU A 105 13.62 0.74 -12.28
C GLU A 105 13.34 -0.34 -11.21
N ALA A 106 12.34 -0.14 -10.34
CA ALA A 106 12.03 -1.10 -9.29
C ALA A 106 11.11 -2.22 -9.78
N VAL A 107 11.37 -3.44 -9.33
CA VAL A 107 10.48 -4.59 -9.56
C VAL A 107 9.47 -4.66 -8.40
N MET A 108 8.21 -4.49 -8.70
CA MET A 108 7.14 -4.42 -7.71
C MET A 108 6.09 -5.51 -7.93
N HIS A 109 5.83 -6.29 -6.88
CA HIS A 109 4.81 -7.34 -6.85
C HIS A 109 3.62 -6.88 -6.02
N PHE A 110 2.51 -6.56 -6.68
CA PHE A 110 1.32 -6.07 -5.99
C PHE A 110 0.49 -7.20 -5.41
N VAL A 111 0.21 -7.12 -4.11
CA VAL A 111 -0.59 -8.10 -3.37
C VAL A 111 -1.84 -7.41 -2.83
N ALA A 112 -3.00 -7.96 -3.20
CA ALA A 112 -4.28 -7.48 -2.70
C ALA A 112 -4.54 -8.00 -1.29
N ALA A 113 -4.85 -7.09 -0.36
CA ALA A 113 -5.40 -7.44 0.94
C ALA A 113 -6.92 -7.62 0.85
N ASP A 114 -7.46 -8.50 1.69
CA ASP A 114 -8.90 -8.71 1.81
C ASP A 114 -9.63 -7.42 2.16
N THR A 115 -10.74 -7.18 1.47
CA THR A 115 -11.50 -5.94 1.60
C THR A 115 -12.97 -6.25 1.94
N PRO A 116 -13.29 -6.50 3.21
CA PRO A 116 -14.63 -6.95 3.60
C PRO A 116 -15.74 -5.93 3.33
N ASN A 117 -15.37 -4.66 3.15
CA ASN A 117 -16.33 -3.56 2.92
C ASN A 117 -16.72 -3.35 1.44
N VAL A 118 -16.09 -4.07 0.52
CA VAL A 118 -16.40 -4.00 -0.91
C VAL A 118 -16.87 -5.37 -1.36
N SER A 119 -18.14 -5.46 -1.74
CA SER A 119 -18.71 -6.72 -2.25
C SER A 119 -17.94 -7.21 -3.47
N PRO A 120 -17.68 -8.53 -3.62
CA PRO A 120 -17.17 -9.10 -4.87
C PRO A 120 -18.06 -8.73 -6.07
N GLU A 121 -19.37 -8.63 -5.86
CA GLU A 121 -20.35 -8.14 -6.84
C GLU A 121 -20.63 -6.64 -6.62
N TRP A 122 -19.57 -5.83 -6.57
CA TRP A 122 -19.65 -4.39 -6.27
C TRP A 122 -20.63 -3.63 -7.20
N TRP A 123 -20.84 -4.08 -8.41
CA TRP A 123 -21.78 -3.48 -9.39
C TRP A 123 -23.27 -3.69 -9.02
N LYS A 124 -23.58 -4.66 -8.16
CA LYS A 124 -24.96 -4.91 -7.65
C LYS A 124 -25.29 -4.08 -6.41
N ASN A 125 -24.30 -3.48 -5.78
CA ASN A 125 -24.47 -2.67 -4.57
C ASN A 125 -24.11 -1.21 -4.85
N TRP A 126 -25.09 -0.32 -4.76
CA TRP A 126 -24.92 1.10 -5.07
C TRP A 126 -23.78 1.79 -4.27
N ARG A 127 -23.61 1.44 -3.01
CA ARG A 127 -22.53 1.98 -2.16
C ARG A 127 -21.16 1.54 -2.66
N SER A 128 -21.02 0.25 -2.95
CA SER A 128 -19.79 -0.31 -3.51
C SER A 128 -19.51 0.21 -4.91
N PHE A 129 -20.55 0.35 -5.74
CA PHE A 129 -20.43 0.93 -7.08
C PHE A 129 -19.90 2.36 -7.05
N ARG A 130 -20.50 3.24 -6.23
CA ARG A 130 -20.02 4.63 -6.08
C ARG A 130 -18.58 4.70 -5.60
N PHE A 131 -18.21 3.83 -4.66
CA PHE A 131 -16.87 3.75 -4.14
C PHE A 131 -15.86 3.34 -5.23
N MET A 132 -16.17 2.29 -5.98
CA MET A 132 -15.33 1.82 -7.10
C MET A 132 -15.23 2.87 -8.21
N ALA A 133 -16.33 3.52 -8.57
CA ALA A 133 -16.34 4.61 -9.56
C ALA A 133 -15.46 5.79 -9.12
N ALA A 134 -15.48 6.16 -7.83
CA ALA A 134 -14.63 7.22 -7.30
C ALA A 134 -13.14 6.84 -7.34
N GLU A 135 -12.78 5.59 -7.00
CA GLU A 135 -11.39 5.12 -7.10
C GLU A 135 -10.92 5.05 -8.56
N TYR A 136 -11.78 4.60 -9.47
CA TYR A 136 -11.48 4.58 -10.90
C TYR A 136 -11.30 5.99 -11.48
N THR A 137 -12.12 6.95 -11.07
CA THR A 137 -11.95 8.36 -11.46
C THR A 137 -10.61 8.93 -11.02
N LYS A 138 -10.18 8.66 -9.77
CA LYS A 138 -8.86 9.05 -9.28
C LYS A 138 -7.73 8.41 -10.08
N PHE A 139 -7.88 7.12 -10.42
CA PHE A 139 -6.93 6.44 -11.30
C PHE A 139 -6.83 7.13 -12.67
N LEU A 140 -7.96 7.46 -13.32
CA LEU A 140 -7.97 8.14 -14.61
C LEU A 140 -7.30 9.53 -14.54
N LEU A 141 -7.50 10.27 -13.46
CA LEU A 141 -6.86 11.57 -13.26
C LEU A 141 -5.33 11.43 -13.19
N VAL A 142 -4.83 10.49 -12.40
CA VAL A 142 -3.38 10.21 -12.30
C VAL A 142 -2.83 9.73 -13.64
N TYR A 143 -3.55 8.82 -14.31
CA TYR A 143 -3.16 8.34 -15.63
C TYR A 143 -3.05 9.47 -16.65
N ALA A 144 -4.03 10.36 -16.70
CA ALA A 144 -4.01 11.54 -17.59
C ALA A 144 -2.86 12.49 -17.24
N GLN A 145 -2.59 12.71 -15.96
CA GLN A 145 -1.50 13.56 -15.50
C GLN A 145 -0.15 13.07 -16.03
N TYR A 146 0.17 11.80 -15.86
CA TYR A 146 1.48 11.27 -16.25
C TYR A 146 1.61 10.99 -17.76
N ASN A 147 0.55 10.51 -18.41
CA ASN A 147 0.66 10.09 -19.82
C ASN A 147 0.24 11.16 -20.84
N LEU A 148 -0.62 12.11 -20.46
CA LEU A 148 -1.10 13.15 -21.37
C LEU A 148 -0.49 14.52 -21.12
N LEU A 149 -0.18 14.84 -19.86
CA LEU A 149 0.35 16.16 -19.48
C LEU A 149 1.86 16.13 -19.20
N GLY A 150 2.47 14.94 -19.08
CA GLY A 150 3.90 14.79 -18.85
C GLY A 150 4.39 15.37 -17.51
N LEU A 151 3.51 15.40 -16.49
CA LEU A 151 3.77 15.99 -15.19
C LEU A 151 4.26 14.95 -14.19
#